data_9a1877e377b148321cf998fcf779dee5
#
_entry.id   9a1877e377b148321cf998fcf779dee5
#
_cell.length_a   1.000
_cell.length_b   1.000
_cell.length_c   1.000
_cell.angle_alpha   90.00
_cell.angle_beta   90.00
_cell.angle_gamma   90.00
#
_symmetry.space_group_name_H-M   'P 1'
#
loop_
_entity.id
_entity.type
_entity.pdbx_description
1 polymer ?
#
loop_
_entity_poly.entity_id
_entity_poly.type
_entity_poly.pdbx_seq_one_letter_code
_entity_poly.pdbx_strand_id
1 'polypeptide(L)'
;SNLAVYTLQASAEKAGVFPEIREFTINQSKDSMLRSLFLAHADVVCVSCYIWNISIVEDLITEYHKISPKTKIWLGGPEVSYHAEEMLEQYPFLAGIMKGEGEVTFRELAVYYQNQENGTEGKTLTEIHGITYRDADGAIKSNPWRPVMDLSEVDFPYANLKKFENRIIYYESSRGCPFSCSYCLSSIDKRLRFRNLDLVKK
;
A
#
# COMPACT_ATOMS: atom_id res chain seq x y z
N SER A 1 -5.80 -2.41 -14.56
CA SER A 1 -4.68 -2.03 -13.65
C SER A 1 -5.22 -1.51 -12.33
N ASN A 2 -4.51 -1.77 -11.25
CA ASN A 2 -4.84 -1.20 -9.94
C ASN A 2 -4.14 0.15 -9.78
N LEU A 3 -4.85 1.27 -9.95
CA LEU A 3 -4.28 2.61 -9.87
C LEU A 3 -3.44 2.84 -8.60
N ALA A 4 -3.93 2.37 -7.43
CA ALA A 4 -3.26 2.61 -6.16
C ALA A 4 -1.82 2.09 -6.14
N VAL A 5 -1.57 0.85 -6.56
CA VAL A 5 -0.20 0.30 -6.52
C VAL A 5 0.75 1.02 -7.49
N TYR A 6 0.24 1.53 -8.61
CA TYR A 6 1.05 2.31 -9.55
C TYR A 6 1.36 3.72 -9.02
N THR A 7 0.44 4.36 -8.29
CA THR A 7 0.75 5.64 -7.62
C THR A 7 1.75 5.45 -6.49
N LEU A 8 1.66 4.36 -5.72
CA LEU A 8 2.65 4.01 -4.71
C LEU A 8 4.04 3.78 -5.33
N GLN A 9 4.11 3.02 -6.43
CA GLN A 9 5.35 2.79 -7.15
C GLN A 9 5.97 4.11 -7.62
N ALA A 10 5.20 4.97 -8.31
CA ALA A 10 5.69 6.26 -8.80
C ALA A 10 6.21 7.14 -7.65
N SER A 11 5.54 7.13 -6.50
CA SER A 11 5.98 7.88 -5.32
C SER A 11 7.30 7.34 -4.75
N ALA A 12 7.51 6.02 -4.73
CA ALA A 12 8.76 5.41 -4.27
C ALA A 12 9.92 5.64 -5.27
N GLU A 13 9.65 5.53 -6.58
CA GLU A 13 10.63 5.77 -7.65
C GLU A 13 11.20 7.18 -7.58
N LYS A 14 10.41 8.18 -7.19
CA LYS A 14 10.85 9.56 -6.96
C LYS A 14 11.89 9.68 -5.84
N ALA A 15 11.88 8.75 -4.90
CA ALA A 15 12.88 8.66 -3.83
C ALA A 15 14.03 7.70 -4.16
N GLY A 16 14.10 7.15 -5.39
CA GLY A 16 15.15 6.24 -5.83
C GLY A 16 14.94 4.79 -5.41
N VAL A 17 13.74 4.42 -4.97
CA VAL A 17 13.37 3.03 -4.66
C VAL A 17 12.46 2.51 -5.78
N PHE A 18 12.76 1.33 -6.32
CA PHE A 18 12.09 0.77 -7.49
C PHE A 18 11.36 -0.54 -7.14
N PRO A 19 10.18 -0.48 -6.51
CA PRO A 19 9.43 -1.69 -6.16
C PRO A 19 8.85 -2.36 -7.39
N GLU A 20 8.85 -3.70 -7.39
CA GLU A 20 8.19 -4.50 -8.43
C GLU A 20 6.68 -4.61 -8.12
N ILE A 21 5.84 -4.45 -9.14
CA ILE A 21 4.40 -4.67 -9.03
C ILE A 21 4.04 -6.07 -9.54
N ARG A 22 3.28 -6.81 -8.73
CA ARG A 22 2.61 -8.05 -9.08
C ARG A 22 1.10 -7.85 -9.01
N GLU A 23 0.42 -7.90 -10.15
CA GLU A 23 -1.04 -7.82 -10.23
C GLU A 23 -1.64 -9.21 -10.38
N PHE A 24 -2.61 -9.51 -9.53
CA PHE A 24 -3.39 -10.75 -9.59
C PHE A 24 -4.88 -10.43 -9.75
N THR A 25 -5.63 -11.36 -10.30
CA THR A 25 -7.09 -11.29 -10.33
C THR A 25 -7.65 -12.27 -9.30
N ILE A 26 -8.83 -11.97 -8.75
CA ILE A 26 -9.52 -12.85 -7.79
C ILE A 26 -9.87 -14.23 -8.36
N ASN A 27 -9.80 -14.38 -9.69
CA ASN A 27 -10.07 -15.65 -10.39
C ASN A 27 -8.81 -16.50 -10.59
N GLN A 28 -7.63 -16.00 -10.25
CA GLN A 28 -6.40 -16.80 -10.31
C GLN A 28 -6.34 -17.77 -9.13
N SER A 29 -5.74 -18.95 -9.37
CA SER A 29 -5.55 -19.90 -8.29
C SER A 29 -4.56 -19.37 -7.24
N LYS A 30 -4.82 -19.66 -5.97
CA LYS A 30 -3.93 -19.32 -4.86
C LYS A 30 -2.51 -19.82 -5.08
N ASP A 31 -2.36 -21.05 -5.57
CA ASP A 31 -1.04 -21.63 -5.84
C ASP A 31 -0.25 -20.85 -6.88
N SER A 32 -0.92 -20.33 -7.93
CA SER A 32 -0.28 -19.48 -8.94
C SER A 32 0.21 -18.16 -8.33
N MET A 33 -0.60 -17.55 -7.46
CA MET A 33 -0.21 -16.32 -6.75
C MET A 33 0.96 -16.58 -5.78
N LEU A 34 0.89 -17.65 -4.97
CA LEU A 34 1.95 -18.05 -4.06
C LEU A 34 3.26 -18.32 -4.79
N ARG A 35 3.21 -19.08 -5.90
CA ARG A 35 4.38 -19.33 -6.73
C ARG A 35 4.99 -18.03 -7.25
N SER A 36 4.17 -17.12 -7.73
CA SER A 36 4.64 -15.82 -8.24
C SER A 36 5.33 -15.01 -7.14
N LEU A 37 4.74 -14.94 -5.95
CA LEU A 37 5.33 -14.23 -4.81
C LEU A 37 6.63 -14.90 -4.34
N PHE A 38 6.65 -16.22 -4.24
CA PHE A 38 7.83 -16.97 -3.82
C PHE A 38 9.02 -16.77 -4.77
N LEU A 39 8.77 -16.81 -6.08
CA LEU A 39 9.81 -16.59 -7.10
C LEU A 39 10.27 -15.14 -7.22
N ALA A 40 9.57 -14.20 -6.60
CA ALA A 40 10.02 -12.81 -6.52
C ALA A 40 11.20 -12.61 -5.55
N HIS A 41 11.41 -13.55 -4.62
CA HIS A 41 12.47 -13.48 -3.59
C HIS A 41 12.52 -12.14 -2.86
N ALA A 42 11.33 -11.55 -2.58
CA ALA A 42 11.23 -10.23 -1.99
C ALA A 42 11.48 -10.27 -0.47
N ASP A 43 12.26 -9.33 0.04
CA ASP A 43 12.47 -9.14 1.49
C ASP A 43 11.25 -8.49 2.15
N VAL A 44 10.53 -7.68 1.37
CA VAL A 44 9.31 -6.98 1.81
C VAL A 44 8.22 -7.15 0.77
N VAL A 45 7.03 -7.52 1.21
CA VAL A 45 5.82 -7.61 0.38
C VAL A 45 4.74 -6.72 0.96
N CYS A 46 4.22 -5.80 0.13
CA CYS A 46 3.11 -4.92 0.49
C CYS A 46 1.87 -5.28 -0.31
N VAL A 47 0.75 -5.55 0.36
CA VAL A 47 -0.49 -6.01 -0.27
C VAL A 47 -1.59 -4.97 -0.12
N SER A 48 -2.27 -4.67 -1.23
CA SER A 48 -3.40 -3.73 -1.27
C SER A 48 -4.72 -4.46 -0.95
N CYS A 49 -5.40 -4.03 0.11
CA CYS A 49 -6.57 -4.67 0.69
C CYS A 49 -7.84 -3.85 0.46
N TYR A 50 -8.84 -4.51 -0.12
CA TYR A 50 -10.17 -3.98 -0.39
C TYR A 50 -11.23 -5.01 0.03
N ILE A 51 -12.45 -4.57 0.25
CA ILE A 51 -13.58 -5.44 0.64
C ILE A 51 -13.79 -6.66 -0.29
N TRP A 52 -13.44 -6.54 -1.56
CA TRP A 52 -13.60 -7.64 -2.54
C TRP A 52 -12.44 -8.62 -2.60
N ASN A 53 -11.29 -8.33 -1.98
CA ASN A 53 -10.12 -9.21 -2.02
C ASN A 53 -9.61 -9.63 -0.64
N ILE A 54 -10.12 -9.06 0.45
CA ILE A 54 -9.55 -9.26 1.79
C ILE A 54 -9.47 -10.75 2.17
N SER A 55 -10.54 -11.53 1.96
CA SER A 55 -10.54 -12.95 2.30
C SER A 55 -9.48 -13.75 1.52
N ILE A 56 -9.24 -13.38 0.25
CA ILE A 56 -8.19 -14.01 -0.57
C ILE A 56 -6.80 -13.58 -0.06
N VAL A 57 -6.67 -12.31 0.34
CA VAL A 57 -5.41 -11.78 0.88
C VAL A 57 -5.05 -12.48 2.18
N GLU A 58 -5.98 -12.63 3.12
CA GLU A 58 -5.76 -13.30 4.41
C GLU A 58 -5.27 -14.75 4.22
N ASP A 59 -5.93 -15.48 3.34
CA ASP A 59 -5.51 -16.84 2.94
C ASP A 59 -4.10 -16.84 2.31
N LEU A 60 -3.87 -15.91 1.38
CA LEU A 60 -2.62 -15.83 0.63
C LEU A 60 -1.43 -15.50 1.53
N ILE A 61 -1.55 -14.49 2.40
CA ILE A 61 -0.46 -14.07 3.30
C ILE A 61 -0.15 -15.14 4.34
N THR A 62 -1.19 -15.85 4.82
CA THR A 62 -1.03 -16.95 5.77
C THR A 62 -0.20 -18.10 5.16
N GLU A 63 -0.53 -18.51 3.94
CA GLU A 63 0.23 -19.54 3.25
C GLU A 63 1.62 -19.04 2.80
N TYR A 64 1.70 -17.78 2.35
CA TYR A 64 2.98 -17.19 1.96
C TYR A 64 3.97 -17.11 3.12
N HIS A 65 3.51 -16.72 4.31
CA HIS A 65 4.36 -16.71 5.50
C HIS A 65 4.97 -18.08 5.82
N LYS A 66 4.22 -19.19 5.62
CA LYS A 66 4.75 -20.55 5.86
C LYS A 66 5.92 -20.89 4.95
N ILE A 67 5.91 -20.43 3.70
CA ILE A 67 6.96 -20.73 2.70
C ILE A 67 8.06 -19.66 2.65
N SER A 68 7.79 -18.45 3.16
CA SER A 68 8.73 -17.33 3.21
C SER A 68 8.67 -16.60 4.57
N PRO A 69 9.04 -17.26 5.68
CA PRO A 69 8.83 -16.72 7.03
C PRO A 69 9.70 -15.52 7.36
N LYS A 70 10.73 -15.22 6.58
CA LYS A 70 11.61 -14.06 6.77
C LYS A 70 11.11 -12.81 6.07
N THR A 71 10.25 -12.96 5.06
CA THR A 71 9.69 -11.83 4.32
C THR A 71 8.81 -10.97 5.23
N LYS A 72 9.05 -9.66 5.22
CA LYS A 72 8.22 -8.70 5.94
C LYS A 72 6.96 -8.43 5.16
N ILE A 73 5.80 -8.75 5.73
CA ILE A 73 4.50 -8.57 5.07
C ILE A 73 3.81 -7.35 5.66
N TRP A 74 3.46 -6.41 4.79
CA TRP A 74 2.68 -5.22 5.10
C TRP A 74 1.37 -5.23 4.34
N LEU A 75 0.31 -4.78 5.00
CA LEU A 75 -0.97 -4.55 4.34
C LEU A 75 -1.26 -3.06 4.25
N GLY A 76 -2.10 -2.67 3.31
CA GLY A 76 -2.58 -1.30 3.17
C GLY A 76 -3.88 -1.27 2.38
N GLY A 77 -4.53 -0.13 2.40
CA GLY A 77 -5.83 0.05 1.73
C GLY A 77 -6.99 0.21 2.71
N PRO A 78 -8.18 0.55 2.17
CA PRO A 78 -9.32 0.96 2.98
C PRO A 78 -9.82 -0.12 3.93
N GLU A 79 -9.70 -1.40 3.56
CA GLU A 79 -10.24 -2.50 4.34
C GLU A 79 -9.49 -2.76 5.64
N VAL A 80 -8.21 -2.40 5.72
CA VAL A 80 -7.35 -2.67 6.89
C VAL A 80 -6.98 -1.42 7.68
N SER A 81 -7.28 -0.23 7.16
CA SER A 81 -6.81 1.04 7.73
C SER A 81 -7.40 1.34 9.10
N TYR A 82 -8.65 0.95 9.38
CA TYR A 82 -9.41 1.37 10.55
C TYR A 82 -9.40 0.36 11.70
N HIS A 83 -8.93 -0.86 11.48
CA HIS A 83 -8.79 -1.93 12.48
C HIS A 83 -7.39 -2.55 12.42
N ALA A 84 -6.39 -1.69 12.23
CA ALA A 84 -5.00 -2.11 12.01
C ALA A 84 -4.40 -2.87 13.21
N GLU A 85 -4.78 -2.52 14.42
CA GLU A 85 -4.28 -3.18 15.64
C GLU A 85 -4.87 -4.60 15.74
N GLU A 86 -6.18 -4.76 15.54
CA GLU A 86 -6.84 -6.07 15.54
C GLU A 86 -6.26 -7.01 14.46
N MET A 87 -5.98 -6.47 13.28
CA MET A 87 -5.34 -7.25 12.21
C MET A 87 -3.94 -7.73 12.60
N LEU A 88 -3.15 -6.91 13.28
CA LEU A 88 -1.84 -7.31 13.76
C LEU A 88 -1.92 -8.31 14.93
N GLU A 89 -2.94 -8.24 15.76
CA GLU A 89 -3.20 -9.24 16.81
C GLU A 89 -3.59 -10.59 16.19
N GLN A 90 -4.47 -10.57 15.18
CA GLN A 90 -4.95 -11.77 14.49
C GLN A 90 -3.85 -12.46 13.67
N TYR A 91 -2.95 -11.67 13.06
CA TYR A 91 -1.85 -12.16 12.22
C TYR A 91 -0.48 -11.73 12.78
N PRO A 92 0.08 -12.44 13.77
CA PRO A 92 1.32 -12.04 14.45
C PRO A 92 2.56 -11.97 13.56
N PHE A 93 2.51 -12.56 12.38
CA PHE A 93 3.59 -12.54 11.39
C PHE A 93 3.62 -11.28 10.53
N LEU A 94 2.57 -10.45 10.56
CA LEU A 94 2.56 -9.17 9.85
C LEU A 94 3.54 -8.20 10.50
N ALA A 95 4.33 -7.54 9.65
CA ALA A 95 5.23 -6.47 10.06
C ALA A 95 4.48 -5.17 10.38
N GLY A 96 3.39 -4.89 9.63
CA GLY A 96 2.58 -3.71 9.91
C GLY A 96 1.50 -3.46 8.86
N ILE A 97 0.77 -2.37 9.10
CA ILE A 97 -0.34 -1.89 8.26
C ILE A 97 -0.14 -0.40 7.95
N MET A 98 -0.24 -0.05 6.68
CA MET A 98 -0.28 1.33 6.20
C MET A 98 -1.73 1.83 6.21
N LYS A 99 -1.98 2.93 6.92
CA LYS A 99 -3.31 3.52 7.14
C LYS A 99 -3.53 4.75 6.26
N GLY A 100 -4.73 4.88 5.70
CA GLY A 100 -5.14 6.06 4.93
C GLY A 100 -4.50 6.14 3.55
N GLU A 101 -4.13 7.35 3.13
CA GLU A 101 -3.49 7.60 1.84
C GLU A 101 -2.05 7.11 1.85
N GLY A 102 -1.72 6.21 0.93
CA GLY A 102 -0.51 5.41 1.00
C GLY A 102 0.72 6.03 0.34
N GLU A 103 0.59 7.02 -0.52
CA GLU A 103 1.65 7.47 -1.42
C GLU A 103 2.94 7.89 -0.68
N VAL A 104 2.80 8.76 0.30
CA VAL A 104 3.94 9.22 1.12
C VAL A 104 4.36 8.17 2.13
N THR A 105 3.39 7.50 2.77
CA THR A 105 3.65 6.45 3.76
C THR A 105 4.44 5.29 3.15
N PHE A 106 4.01 4.81 1.98
CA PHE A 106 4.71 3.75 1.25
C PHE A 106 6.12 4.17 0.84
N ARG A 107 6.28 5.39 0.31
CA ARG A 107 7.59 5.93 -0.06
C ARG A 107 8.55 5.96 1.13
N GLU A 108 8.11 6.47 2.29
CA GLU A 108 8.94 6.52 3.50
C GLU A 108 9.28 5.12 4.00
N LEU A 109 8.33 4.19 3.96
CA LEU A 109 8.54 2.80 4.33
C LEU A 109 9.53 2.10 3.39
N ALA A 110 9.41 2.32 2.08
CA ALA A 110 10.32 1.75 1.08
C ALA A 110 11.76 2.26 1.27
N VAL A 111 11.92 3.57 1.51
CA VAL A 111 13.22 4.17 1.85
C VAL A 111 13.78 3.61 3.15
N TYR A 112 12.94 3.42 4.16
CA TYR A 112 13.35 2.81 5.42
C TYR A 112 13.98 1.43 5.18
N TYR A 113 13.33 0.55 4.43
CA TYR A 113 13.88 -0.79 4.17
C TYR A 113 15.13 -0.75 3.30
N GLN A 114 15.19 0.13 2.29
CA GLN A 114 16.39 0.32 1.49
C GLN A 114 17.59 0.78 2.34
N ASN A 115 17.35 1.69 3.29
CA ASN A 115 18.39 2.15 4.21
C ASN A 115 18.88 1.02 5.14
N GLN A 116 17.95 0.17 5.61
CA GLN A 116 18.32 -1.01 6.43
C GLN A 116 19.21 -1.98 5.65
N GLU A 117 18.88 -2.25 4.40
CA GLU A 117 19.67 -3.12 3.51
C GLU A 117 21.08 -2.54 3.26
N ASN A 118 21.15 -1.24 2.99
CA ASN A 118 22.39 -0.53 2.66
C ASN A 118 23.22 -0.17 3.92
N GLY A 119 22.70 -0.35 5.13
CA GLY A 119 23.34 0.08 6.38
C GLY A 119 23.47 1.59 6.49
N THR A 120 22.56 2.36 5.89
CA THR A 120 22.54 3.81 5.93
C THR A 120 21.55 4.34 6.97
N GLU A 121 21.89 5.48 7.58
CA GLU A 121 20.99 6.15 8.51
C GLU A 121 19.78 6.76 7.79
N GLY A 122 18.63 6.80 8.47
CA GLY A 122 17.41 7.38 7.95
C GLY A 122 16.28 7.36 8.98
N LYS A 123 15.06 7.66 8.55
CA LYS A 123 13.90 7.59 9.43
C LYS A 123 13.74 6.19 10.01
N THR A 124 13.35 6.14 11.28
CA THR A 124 12.90 4.92 11.94
C THR A 124 11.41 4.69 11.74
N LEU A 125 10.90 3.49 12.02
CA LEU A 125 9.46 3.22 11.93
C LEU A 125 8.63 4.16 12.83
N THR A 126 9.17 4.60 13.97
CA THR A 126 8.49 5.52 14.89
C THR A 126 8.21 6.91 14.28
N GLU A 127 8.95 7.30 13.25
CA GLU A 127 8.85 8.60 12.58
C GLU A 127 7.98 8.57 11.31
N ILE A 128 7.55 7.39 10.88
CA ILE A 128 6.72 7.23 9.70
C ILE A 128 5.25 7.35 10.10
N HIS A 129 4.60 8.45 9.75
CA HIS A 129 3.16 8.63 9.98
C HIS A 129 2.33 7.69 9.10
N GLY A 130 1.13 7.34 9.60
CA GLY A 130 0.18 6.53 8.86
C GLY A 130 0.52 5.04 8.87
N ILE A 131 1.27 4.55 9.85
CA ILE A 131 1.48 3.12 10.05
C ILE A 131 1.06 2.65 11.43
N THR A 132 0.66 1.39 11.52
CA THR A 132 0.63 0.58 12.75
C THR A 132 1.53 -0.61 12.50
N TYR A 133 2.47 -0.89 13.38
CA TYR A 133 3.53 -1.86 13.13
C TYR A 133 3.91 -2.64 14.37
N ARG A 134 4.59 -3.75 14.18
CA ARG A 134 5.18 -4.54 15.26
C ARG A 134 6.63 -4.15 15.43
N ASP A 135 7.00 -3.72 16.61
CA ASP A 135 8.38 -3.37 16.93
C ASP A 135 9.28 -4.61 17.15
N ALA A 136 10.54 -4.38 17.44
CA ALA A 136 11.52 -5.44 17.64
C ALA A 136 11.21 -6.35 18.86
N ASP A 137 10.51 -5.81 19.85
CA ASP A 137 10.10 -6.54 21.06
C ASP A 137 8.76 -7.29 20.85
N GLY A 138 8.18 -7.18 19.66
CA GLY A 138 6.90 -7.78 19.29
C GLY A 138 5.67 -6.97 19.69
N ALA A 139 5.84 -5.78 20.29
CA ALA A 139 4.73 -4.92 20.68
C ALA A 139 4.14 -4.19 19.48
N ILE A 140 2.81 -4.03 19.48
CA ILE A 140 2.11 -3.25 18.45
C ILE A 140 2.20 -1.77 18.81
N LYS A 141 2.68 -0.98 17.85
CA LYS A 141 2.78 0.49 17.93
C LYS A 141 1.95 1.13 16.82
N SER A 142 1.21 2.16 17.15
CA SER A 142 0.37 2.90 16.21
C SER A 142 0.82 4.35 16.14
N ASN A 143 1.37 4.73 15.01
CA ASN A 143 1.78 6.13 14.76
C ASN A 143 0.58 7.00 14.38
N PRO A 144 0.68 8.33 14.53
CA PRO A 144 -0.37 9.26 14.11
C PRO A 144 -0.76 9.05 12.64
N TRP A 145 -2.04 9.26 12.35
CA TRP A 145 -2.51 9.31 10.98
C TRP A 145 -1.80 10.42 10.20
N ARG A 146 -1.55 10.16 8.93
CA ARG A 146 -1.03 11.20 8.05
C ARG A 146 -2.16 12.17 7.67
N PRO A 147 -1.92 13.50 7.67
CA PRO A 147 -2.86 14.43 7.07
C PRO A 147 -3.11 14.08 5.60
N VAL A 148 -4.33 14.33 5.13
CA VAL A 148 -4.68 14.15 3.72
C VAL A 148 -3.80 15.03 2.83
N MET A 149 -3.33 14.47 1.73
CA MET A 149 -2.41 15.16 0.82
C MET A 149 -3.14 16.04 -0.20
N ASP A 150 -2.43 17.01 -0.78
CA ASP A 150 -2.86 17.67 -2.01
C ASP A 150 -2.75 16.70 -3.18
N LEU A 151 -3.85 16.47 -3.90
CA LEU A 151 -3.84 15.57 -5.06
C LEU A 151 -2.93 16.04 -6.21
N SER A 152 -2.60 17.33 -6.24
CA SER A 152 -1.68 17.88 -7.21
C SER A 152 -0.23 17.41 -6.99
N GLU A 153 0.09 16.93 -5.79
CA GLU A 153 1.38 16.35 -5.43
C GLU A 153 1.50 14.84 -5.74
N VAL A 154 0.38 14.18 -6.05
CA VAL A 154 0.38 12.76 -6.43
C VAL A 154 1.09 12.59 -7.77
N ASP A 155 2.10 11.74 -7.80
CA ASP A 155 2.87 11.46 -9.00
C ASP A 155 2.02 10.77 -10.08
N PHE A 156 2.30 11.07 -11.36
CA PHE A 156 1.61 10.41 -12.46
C PHE A 156 2.07 8.95 -12.56
N PRO A 157 1.16 7.98 -12.47
CA PRO A 157 1.54 6.58 -12.25
C PRO A 157 1.95 5.82 -13.53
N TYR A 158 1.77 6.42 -14.71
CA TYR A 158 1.94 5.72 -15.98
C TYR A 158 3.04 6.33 -16.84
N ALA A 159 4.27 6.37 -16.32
CA ALA A 159 5.42 6.95 -17.04
C ALA A 159 5.67 6.29 -18.40
N ASN A 160 5.34 5.02 -18.57
CA ASN A 160 5.46 4.29 -19.82
C ASN A 160 4.12 3.68 -20.24
N LEU A 161 3.32 4.42 -21.00
CA LEU A 161 2.01 4.00 -21.49
C LEU A 161 2.05 2.74 -22.38
N LYS A 162 3.18 2.44 -23.03
CA LYS A 162 3.30 1.22 -23.85
C LYS A 162 3.10 -0.07 -23.05
N LYS A 163 3.44 -0.07 -21.75
CA LYS A 163 3.19 -1.21 -20.86
C LYS A 163 1.70 -1.48 -20.62
N PHE A 164 0.85 -0.53 -20.97
CA PHE A 164 -0.60 -0.58 -20.73
C PHE A 164 -1.41 -0.69 -22.03
N GLU A 165 -0.78 -0.99 -23.16
CA GLU A 165 -1.50 -1.30 -24.41
C GLU A 165 -2.51 -2.42 -24.16
N ASN A 166 -3.74 -2.22 -24.63
CA ASN A 166 -4.89 -3.13 -24.44
C ASN A 166 -5.34 -3.32 -22.98
N ARG A 167 -4.97 -2.39 -22.07
CA ARG A 167 -5.45 -2.38 -20.69
C ARG A 167 -6.28 -1.15 -20.41
N ILE A 168 -7.30 -1.30 -19.57
CA ILE A 168 -8.00 -0.16 -18.98
C ILE A 168 -7.06 0.46 -17.94
N ILE A 169 -6.76 1.74 -18.10
CA ILE A 169 -6.05 2.54 -17.11
C ILE A 169 -7.04 3.46 -16.39
N TYR A 170 -6.76 3.74 -15.13
CA TYR A 170 -7.58 4.61 -14.30
C TYR A 170 -6.79 5.86 -13.98
N TYR A 171 -7.48 6.99 -13.96
CA TYR A 171 -6.92 8.27 -13.57
C TYR A 171 -7.78 8.91 -12.49
N GLU A 172 -7.16 9.45 -11.46
CA GLU A 172 -7.83 10.11 -10.35
C GLU A 172 -7.64 11.62 -10.44
N SER A 173 -8.71 12.33 -10.80
CA SER A 173 -8.74 13.80 -10.84
C SER A 173 -9.31 14.42 -9.56
N SER A 174 -10.00 13.59 -8.75
CA SER A 174 -10.59 14.01 -7.47
C SER A 174 -10.62 12.85 -6.48
N ARG A 175 -10.53 13.14 -5.20
CA ARG A 175 -10.60 12.15 -4.11
C ARG A 175 -11.49 12.68 -2.97
N GLY A 176 -12.23 11.76 -2.32
CA GLY A 176 -13.16 12.08 -1.26
C GLY A 176 -14.59 12.23 -1.76
N CYS A 177 -15.51 12.48 -0.83
CA CYS A 177 -16.94 12.61 -1.10
C CYS A 177 -17.58 13.60 -0.12
N PRO A 178 -18.45 14.53 -0.56
CA PRO A 178 -19.11 15.47 0.33
C PRO A 178 -20.29 14.86 1.10
N PHE A 179 -20.73 13.65 0.72
CA PHE A 179 -21.89 12.99 1.33
C PHE A 179 -21.53 12.22 2.60
N SER A 180 -22.53 11.94 3.43
CA SER A 180 -22.39 11.30 4.75
C SER A 180 -23.09 9.94 4.79
N CYS A 181 -22.91 9.11 3.77
CA CYS A 181 -23.52 7.77 3.70
C CYS A 181 -22.95 6.88 4.82
N SER A 182 -23.80 6.31 5.66
CA SER A 182 -23.39 5.54 6.84
C SER A 182 -22.61 4.24 6.53
N TYR A 183 -22.73 3.75 5.31
CA TYR A 183 -22.11 2.50 4.84
C TYR A 183 -20.88 2.73 3.93
N CYS A 184 -20.47 3.99 3.73
CA CYS A 184 -19.41 4.30 2.75
C CYS A 184 -18.18 4.91 3.43
N LEU A 185 -17.03 4.26 3.27
CA LEU A 185 -15.76 4.74 3.80
C LEU A 185 -15.38 6.13 3.27
N SER A 186 -15.73 6.48 2.03
CA SER A 186 -15.48 7.81 1.47
C SER A 186 -16.22 8.95 2.22
N SER A 187 -17.17 8.61 3.09
CA SER A 187 -17.91 9.58 3.92
C SER A 187 -17.16 9.97 5.19
N ILE A 188 -16.07 9.28 5.54
CA ILE A 188 -15.28 9.56 6.75
C ILE A 188 -14.55 10.90 6.61
N ASP A 189 -13.87 11.11 5.48
CA ASP A 189 -13.32 12.42 5.13
C ASP A 189 -14.27 13.14 4.18
N LYS A 190 -15.10 14.01 4.75
CA LYS A 190 -16.13 14.78 4.02
C LYS A 190 -15.56 15.84 3.07
N ARG A 191 -14.29 15.78 2.75
CA ARG A 191 -13.59 16.72 1.89
C ARG A 191 -13.45 16.18 0.48
N LEU A 192 -14.09 16.83 -0.48
CA LEU A 192 -13.82 16.58 -1.89
C LEU A 192 -12.62 17.44 -2.29
N ARG A 193 -11.55 16.78 -2.73
CA ARG A 193 -10.31 17.40 -3.19
C ARG A 193 -10.14 17.17 -4.68
N PHE A 194 -9.62 18.16 -5.37
CA PHE A 194 -9.39 18.10 -6.82
C PHE A 194 -7.91 18.24 -7.14
N ARG A 195 -7.48 17.55 -8.15
CA ARG A 195 -6.18 17.79 -8.77
C ARG A 195 -6.21 19.09 -9.57
N ASN A 196 -5.09 19.81 -9.62
CA ASN A 196 -4.97 20.99 -10.47
C ASN A 196 -5.31 20.64 -11.93
N LEU A 197 -6.20 21.43 -12.56
CA LEU A 197 -6.70 21.19 -13.92
C LEU A 197 -5.60 21.21 -14.98
N ASP A 198 -4.56 22.01 -14.79
CA ASP A 198 -3.46 22.06 -15.75
C ASP A 198 -2.63 20.77 -15.73
N LEU A 199 -2.58 20.07 -14.58
CA LEU A 199 -1.97 18.74 -14.47
C LEU A 199 -2.84 17.65 -15.08
N VAL A 200 -4.17 17.83 -15.07
CA VAL A 200 -5.13 16.88 -15.66
C VAL A 200 -5.09 16.92 -17.19
N LYS A 201 -4.75 18.08 -17.78
CA LYS A 201 -4.73 18.31 -19.23
C LYS A 201 -3.39 17.94 -19.90
N LYS A 202 -2.35 17.70 -19.13
CA LYS A 202 -1.04 17.25 -19.63
C LYS A 202 -1.00 15.76 -19.92
#